data_fcc80e0e09bc2af0c140c01d66dc39f9
#
_entry.id   fcc80e0e09bc2af0c140c01d66dc39f9
#
_cell.length_a   1.000
_cell.length_b   1.000
_cell.length_c   1.000
_cell.angle_alpha   90.00
_cell.angle_beta   90.00
_cell.angle_gamma   90.00
#
_symmetry.space_group_name_H-M   'P 1'
#
loop_
_entity.id
_entity.type
_entity.pdbx_description
1 polymer ?
#
loop_
_entity_poly.entity_id
_entity_poly.type
_entity_poly.pdbx_seq_one_letter_code
_entity_poly.pdbx_strand_id
1 'polypeptide(L)'
;MKRLYLQSAMIAKRLTPLILLALSWNANAVAQQQEDPLSAARSLLQQGKNGEAIAQLKALSARRPQVKGVNHELGVAYYREGDYLEAAKYLQDAWNENPKDRDAAQLLGLSYYSTGRPTDAIPALEKVRAWYPDANIDALYILGLCYVMTKRYPEALRTFAQLYGVKADSPAAHLLLGRMLLRQGFDPVAESEIQSALLISPQLPLAHFALGELNAYGGNYPKAVQEFKAELVLNPACAVALTRLGEMHWRLSRDEDAQKVLRRSISLDSTASEPYVVLGKVLLREGQTALAEKNLRDAIHLDPSSYTAHYFLGQLYRSEGRMEAAEQELKAAVRIQQLQTSNPARN
;
A
#
# COMPACT_ATOMS: atom_id res chain seq x y z
N MET A 1 -2.21 23.98 -9.86
CA MET A 1 -3.12 23.15 -10.65
C MET A 1 -4.53 23.76 -10.66
N LYS A 2 -4.76 24.75 -11.51
CA LYS A 2 -6.08 25.35 -11.79
C LYS A 2 -6.01 25.95 -13.20
N ARG A 3 -6.25 25.12 -14.21
CA ARG A 3 -6.52 25.54 -15.60
C ARG A 3 -6.75 24.28 -16.43
N LEU A 4 -8.00 23.81 -16.47
CA LEU A 4 -8.52 22.89 -17.50
C LEU A 4 -10.00 22.57 -17.20
N TYR A 5 -10.78 23.63 -16.94
CA TYR A 5 -12.24 23.56 -16.97
C TYR A 5 -12.75 24.90 -17.49
N LEU A 6 -12.76 25.05 -18.80
CA LEU A 6 -13.50 26.12 -19.51
C LEU A 6 -13.20 26.02 -20.99
N GLN A 7 -13.80 25.08 -21.71
CA GLN A 7 -14.01 25.15 -23.17
C GLN A 7 -14.92 24.02 -23.62
N SER A 8 -16.22 24.14 -23.33
CA SER A 8 -17.26 23.47 -24.11
C SER A 8 -18.64 24.05 -23.78
N ALA A 9 -18.78 25.31 -24.08
CA ALA A 9 -20.08 25.95 -24.09
C ALA A 9 -20.05 27.09 -25.10
N MET A 10 -20.16 26.76 -26.39
CA MET A 10 -20.67 27.66 -27.47
C MET A 10 -20.57 26.87 -28.77
N ILE A 11 -21.68 26.34 -29.22
CA ILE A 11 -22.20 26.25 -30.59
C ILE A 11 -23.56 25.55 -30.48
N ALA A 12 -24.55 26.33 -30.22
CA ALA A 12 -25.94 25.98 -30.48
C ALA A 12 -26.67 27.27 -30.82
N LYS A 13 -26.79 27.58 -32.12
CA LYS A 13 -27.90 28.42 -32.67
C LYS A 13 -27.77 28.50 -34.19
N ARG A 14 -28.90 28.14 -34.78
CA ARG A 14 -29.40 28.39 -36.18
C ARG A 14 -29.39 27.12 -37.03
N LEU A 15 -30.62 26.55 -37.25
CA LEU A 15 -31.58 26.95 -38.29
C LEU A 15 -32.81 26.01 -38.23
N THR A 16 -33.95 26.55 -38.06
CA THR A 16 -35.27 26.04 -38.43
C THR A 16 -35.68 26.68 -39.75
N PRO A 17 -36.80 26.36 -40.38
CA PRO A 17 -37.59 25.15 -40.57
C PRO A 17 -37.92 24.89 -42.07
N LEU A 18 -38.62 23.80 -42.42
CA LEU A 18 -39.70 23.80 -43.44
C LEU A 18 -40.21 22.38 -43.80
N ILE A 19 -41.43 22.14 -43.43
CA ILE A 19 -42.61 21.63 -44.18
C ILE A 19 -42.72 20.13 -44.43
N LEU A 20 -43.59 19.51 -43.67
CA LEU A 20 -44.94 18.98 -43.94
C LEU A 20 -45.17 18.05 -45.15
N LEU A 21 -45.78 16.92 -44.81
CA LEU A 21 -46.59 16.00 -45.60
C LEU A 21 -45.93 14.82 -46.30
N ALA A 22 -45.99 13.68 -45.63
CA ALA A 22 -46.62 12.49 -46.21
C ALA A 22 -47.12 11.59 -45.10
N LEU A 23 -48.41 11.64 -44.86
CA LEU A 23 -49.19 10.68 -44.12
C LEU A 23 -49.12 9.29 -44.78
N SER A 24 -48.99 8.30 -43.95
CA SER A 24 -49.55 6.99 -44.07
C SER A 24 -48.56 5.82 -44.11
N TRP A 25 -48.79 4.96 -43.10
CA TRP A 25 -48.38 3.57 -42.98
C TRP A 25 -46.92 3.27 -42.57
N ASN A 26 -46.65 3.21 -41.28
CA ASN A 26 -46.51 1.95 -40.56
C ASN A 26 -46.37 2.22 -39.06
N ALA A 27 -47.48 2.23 -38.38
CA ALA A 27 -47.52 1.92 -36.97
C ALA A 27 -47.16 0.45 -36.83
N ASN A 28 -45.92 0.16 -36.44
CA ASN A 28 -45.41 -1.03 -35.79
C ASN A 28 -43.93 -1.21 -36.03
N ALA A 29 -43.14 -0.16 -35.88
CA ALA A 29 -41.73 -0.26 -35.52
C ALA A 29 -41.56 0.56 -34.24
N VAL A 30 -42.23 0.17 -33.17
CA VAL A 30 -41.65 0.32 -31.84
C VAL A 30 -40.41 -0.54 -31.91
N ALA A 31 -39.30 0.07 -32.27
CA ALA A 31 -37.99 -0.48 -31.95
C ALA A 31 -38.07 -0.75 -30.46
N GLN A 32 -38.35 -1.98 -30.07
CA GLN A 32 -37.98 -2.47 -28.77
C GLN A 32 -36.52 -2.11 -28.67
N GLN A 33 -36.21 -0.99 -28.02
CA GLN A 33 -34.94 -0.78 -27.40
C GLN A 33 -34.79 -2.02 -26.52
N GLN A 34 -34.05 -2.99 -27.02
CA GLN A 34 -33.76 -4.19 -26.30
C GLN A 34 -32.94 -3.70 -25.14
N GLU A 35 -33.64 -3.42 -24.02
CA GLU A 35 -32.97 -2.95 -22.80
C GLU A 35 -31.82 -3.91 -22.55
N ASP A 36 -30.62 -3.36 -22.42
CA ASP A 36 -29.45 -4.17 -22.09
C ASP A 36 -29.81 -4.98 -20.84
N PRO A 37 -29.85 -6.33 -20.93
CA PRO A 37 -30.28 -7.18 -19.83
C PRO A 37 -29.41 -7.02 -18.58
N LEU A 38 -28.25 -6.37 -18.68
CA LEU A 38 -27.35 -6.07 -17.58
C LEU A 38 -27.58 -4.67 -16.99
N SER A 39 -28.37 -3.80 -17.64
CA SER A 39 -28.53 -2.39 -17.24
C SER A 39 -28.98 -2.21 -15.79
N ALA A 40 -29.95 -3.00 -15.33
CA ALA A 40 -30.45 -2.95 -13.98
C ALA A 40 -29.40 -3.39 -12.95
N ALA A 41 -28.66 -4.46 -13.23
CA ALA A 41 -27.58 -4.93 -12.35
C ALA A 41 -26.42 -3.91 -12.28
N ARG A 42 -26.04 -3.31 -13.42
CA ARG A 42 -25.04 -2.24 -13.46
C ARG A 42 -25.45 -1.00 -12.64
N SER A 43 -26.74 -0.63 -12.70
CA SER A 43 -27.27 0.44 -11.86
C SER A 43 -27.14 0.13 -10.37
N LEU A 44 -27.42 -1.09 -9.94
CA LEU A 44 -27.22 -1.53 -8.56
C LEU A 44 -25.74 -1.47 -8.15
N LEU A 45 -24.82 -1.91 -9.03
CA LEU A 45 -23.39 -1.81 -8.78
C LEU A 45 -22.90 -0.36 -8.65
N GLN A 46 -23.45 0.56 -9.45
CA GLN A 46 -23.16 2.00 -9.33
C GLN A 46 -23.67 2.60 -8.01
N GLN A 47 -24.76 2.06 -7.47
CA GLN A 47 -25.31 2.46 -6.17
C GLN A 47 -24.61 1.77 -4.98
N GLY A 48 -23.61 0.90 -5.22
CA GLY A 48 -22.96 0.13 -4.17
C GLY A 48 -23.77 -1.03 -3.59
N LYS A 49 -24.90 -1.38 -4.23
CA LYS A 49 -25.79 -2.47 -3.81
C LYS A 49 -25.34 -3.80 -4.42
N ASN A 50 -24.11 -4.19 -4.08
CA ASN A 50 -23.45 -5.32 -4.73
C ASN A 50 -24.20 -6.64 -4.48
N GLY A 51 -24.68 -6.90 -3.26
CA GLY A 51 -25.45 -8.11 -2.94
C GLY A 51 -26.74 -8.24 -3.74
N GLU A 52 -27.48 -7.14 -3.96
CA GLU A 52 -28.69 -7.13 -4.79
C GLU A 52 -28.32 -7.38 -6.26
N ALA A 53 -27.22 -6.79 -6.74
CA ALA A 53 -26.71 -7.01 -8.10
C ALA A 53 -26.33 -8.47 -8.32
N ILE A 54 -25.62 -9.11 -7.37
CA ILE A 54 -25.26 -10.54 -7.42
C ILE A 54 -26.51 -11.41 -7.52
N ALA A 55 -27.52 -11.17 -6.70
CA ALA A 55 -28.77 -11.94 -6.74
C ALA A 55 -29.46 -11.81 -8.11
N GLN A 56 -29.54 -10.60 -8.65
CA GLN A 56 -30.16 -10.34 -9.94
C GLN A 56 -29.38 -10.98 -11.10
N LEU A 57 -28.06 -10.87 -11.09
CA LEU A 57 -27.20 -11.47 -12.13
C LEU A 57 -27.25 -13.00 -12.11
N LYS A 58 -27.28 -13.63 -10.94
CA LYS A 58 -27.46 -15.09 -10.81
C LYS A 58 -28.83 -15.53 -11.35
N ALA A 59 -29.89 -14.78 -11.04
CA ALA A 59 -31.23 -15.05 -11.57
C ALA A 59 -31.28 -14.88 -13.10
N LEU A 60 -30.57 -13.87 -13.64
CA LEU A 60 -30.45 -13.65 -15.08
C LEU A 60 -29.69 -14.81 -15.75
N SER A 61 -28.56 -15.23 -15.21
CA SER A 61 -27.77 -16.34 -15.71
C SER A 61 -28.57 -17.65 -15.75
N ALA A 62 -29.37 -17.91 -14.71
CA ALA A 62 -30.22 -19.10 -14.64
C ALA A 62 -31.33 -19.09 -15.70
N ARG A 63 -31.92 -17.93 -15.96
CA ARG A 63 -33.04 -17.78 -16.91
C ARG A 63 -32.59 -17.64 -18.36
N ARG A 64 -31.44 -17.00 -18.59
CA ARG A 64 -30.90 -16.67 -19.91
C ARG A 64 -29.38 -16.88 -19.95
N PRO A 65 -28.92 -18.14 -19.97
CA PRO A 65 -27.48 -18.46 -19.91
C PRO A 65 -26.68 -17.95 -21.11
N GLN A 66 -27.34 -17.57 -22.20
CA GLN A 66 -26.72 -17.03 -23.40
C GLN A 66 -26.35 -15.52 -23.29
N VAL A 67 -26.76 -14.83 -22.23
CA VAL A 67 -26.44 -13.41 -22.04
C VAL A 67 -24.95 -13.28 -21.72
N LYS A 68 -24.20 -12.66 -22.62
CA LYS A 68 -22.77 -12.39 -22.45
C LYS A 68 -22.53 -11.28 -21.44
N GLY A 69 -21.39 -11.37 -20.75
CA GLY A 69 -20.97 -10.35 -19.79
C GLY A 69 -21.53 -10.51 -18.37
N VAL A 70 -22.42 -11.51 -18.13
CA VAL A 70 -22.90 -11.79 -16.78
C VAL A 70 -21.77 -12.16 -15.84
N ASN A 71 -20.80 -12.97 -16.32
CA ASN A 71 -19.65 -13.37 -15.53
C ASN A 71 -18.76 -12.17 -15.18
N HIS A 72 -18.59 -11.23 -16.11
CA HIS A 72 -17.88 -9.97 -15.85
C HIS A 72 -18.53 -9.19 -14.69
N GLU A 73 -19.83 -8.92 -14.79
CA GLU A 73 -20.53 -8.13 -13.77
C GLU A 73 -20.61 -8.86 -12.41
N LEU A 74 -20.76 -10.19 -12.40
CA LEU A 74 -20.66 -10.99 -11.17
C LEU A 74 -19.26 -10.89 -10.54
N GLY A 75 -18.21 -10.99 -11.34
CA GLY A 75 -16.86 -10.85 -10.88
C GLY A 75 -16.57 -9.48 -10.28
N VAL A 76 -17.03 -8.41 -10.93
CA VAL A 76 -16.95 -7.03 -10.39
C VAL A 76 -17.72 -6.90 -9.07
N ALA A 77 -18.92 -7.46 -9.00
CA ALA A 77 -19.75 -7.40 -7.80
C ALA A 77 -19.10 -8.09 -6.60
N TYR A 78 -18.61 -9.31 -6.80
CA TYR A 78 -17.90 -10.06 -5.76
C TYR A 78 -16.58 -9.40 -5.34
N TYR A 79 -15.84 -8.82 -6.29
CA TYR A 79 -14.62 -8.06 -5.98
C TYR A 79 -14.92 -6.88 -5.06
N ARG A 80 -16.01 -6.15 -5.32
CA ARG A 80 -16.45 -5.02 -4.48
C ARG A 80 -16.96 -5.43 -3.10
N GLU A 81 -17.52 -6.64 -2.96
CA GLU A 81 -17.89 -7.23 -1.67
C GLU A 81 -16.66 -7.75 -0.88
N GLY A 82 -15.48 -7.82 -1.52
CA GLY A 82 -14.28 -8.39 -0.92
C GLY A 82 -14.23 -9.92 -0.96
N ASP A 83 -15.19 -10.57 -1.63
CA ASP A 83 -15.17 -12.01 -1.89
C ASP A 83 -14.30 -12.30 -3.12
N TYR A 84 -12.98 -12.20 -2.90
CA TYR A 84 -11.99 -12.36 -3.97
C TYR A 84 -11.94 -13.79 -4.53
N LEU A 85 -12.44 -14.78 -3.80
CA LEU A 85 -12.47 -16.17 -4.25
C LEU A 85 -13.55 -16.37 -5.33
N GLU A 86 -14.77 -15.94 -5.07
CA GLU A 86 -15.85 -15.95 -6.06
C GLU A 86 -15.56 -14.95 -7.20
N ALA A 87 -14.99 -13.79 -6.88
CA ALA A 87 -14.56 -12.83 -7.90
C ALA A 87 -13.60 -13.46 -8.90
N ALA A 88 -12.54 -14.14 -8.44
CA ALA A 88 -11.56 -14.79 -9.32
C ALA A 88 -12.22 -15.82 -10.23
N LYS A 89 -13.17 -16.61 -9.73
CA LYS A 89 -13.89 -17.61 -10.50
C LYS A 89 -14.67 -16.98 -11.65
N TYR A 90 -15.54 -16.01 -11.36
CA TYR A 90 -16.36 -15.36 -12.37
C TYR A 90 -15.54 -14.50 -13.34
N LEU A 91 -14.48 -13.84 -12.86
CA LEU A 91 -13.57 -13.07 -13.73
C LEU A 91 -12.74 -13.98 -14.65
N GLN A 92 -12.35 -15.18 -14.19
CA GLN A 92 -11.70 -16.15 -15.05
C GLN A 92 -12.62 -16.61 -16.18
N ASP A 93 -13.90 -16.86 -15.88
CA ASP A 93 -14.90 -17.21 -16.89
C ASP A 93 -15.13 -16.05 -17.85
N ALA A 94 -15.24 -14.81 -17.35
CA ALA A 94 -15.37 -13.62 -18.18
C ALA A 94 -14.16 -13.41 -19.11
N TRP A 95 -12.96 -13.65 -18.61
CA TRP A 95 -11.73 -13.53 -19.40
C TRP A 95 -11.61 -14.64 -20.45
N ASN A 96 -12.09 -15.84 -20.15
CA ASN A 96 -12.19 -16.93 -21.12
C ASN A 96 -13.22 -16.59 -22.22
N GLU A 97 -14.36 -15.96 -21.89
CA GLU A 97 -15.36 -15.51 -22.84
C GLU A 97 -14.84 -14.37 -23.74
N ASN A 98 -14.07 -13.45 -23.17
CA ASN A 98 -13.47 -12.31 -23.87
C ASN A 98 -12.02 -12.06 -23.41
N PRO A 99 -11.01 -12.64 -24.06
CA PRO A 99 -9.60 -12.45 -23.72
C PRO A 99 -9.08 -11.02 -23.89
N LYS A 100 -9.90 -10.09 -24.41
CA LYS A 100 -9.61 -8.67 -24.55
C LYS A 100 -10.28 -7.83 -23.46
N ASP A 101 -10.99 -8.45 -22.54
CA ASP A 101 -11.60 -7.79 -21.40
C ASP A 101 -10.53 -7.37 -20.40
N ARG A 102 -10.20 -6.08 -20.46
CA ARG A 102 -9.10 -5.49 -19.69
C ARG A 102 -9.43 -5.42 -18.21
N ASP A 103 -10.68 -5.06 -17.90
CA ASP A 103 -11.15 -4.92 -16.52
C ASP A 103 -11.23 -6.29 -15.85
N ALA A 104 -11.76 -7.30 -16.56
CA ALA A 104 -11.79 -8.68 -16.08
C ALA A 104 -10.37 -9.19 -15.80
N ALA A 105 -9.41 -8.97 -16.71
CA ALA A 105 -8.02 -9.39 -16.51
C ALA A 105 -7.37 -8.71 -15.30
N GLN A 106 -7.59 -7.39 -15.14
CA GLN A 106 -7.04 -6.65 -14.01
C GLN A 106 -7.60 -7.14 -12.68
N LEU A 107 -8.94 -7.18 -12.56
CA LEU A 107 -9.59 -7.61 -11.32
C LEU A 107 -9.32 -9.09 -11.01
N LEU A 108 -9.18 -9.94 -12.03
CA LEU A 108 -8.76 -11.34 -11.89
C LEU A 108 -7.37 -11.44 -11.25
N GLY A 109 -6.39 -10.71 -11.79
CA GLY A 109 -5.05 -10.69 -11.23
C GLY A 109 -5.00 -10.22 -9.79
N LEU A 110 -5.74 -9.14 -9.48
CA LEU A 110 -5.85 -8.61 -8.12
C LEU A 110 -6.56 -9.60 -7.17
N SER A 111 -7.61 -10.28 -7.64
CA SER A 111 -8.33 -11.29 -6.86
C SER A 111 -7.44 -12.50 -6.53
N TYR A 112 -6.67 -12.98 -7.50
CA TYR A 112 -5.71 -14.06 -7.25
C TYR A 112 -4.61 -13.65 -6.26
N TYR A 113 -4.08 -12.44 -6.39
CA TYR A 113 -3.12 -11.93 -5.41
C TYR A 113 -3.72 -11.86 -4.00
N SER A 114 -4.92 -11.30 -3.87
CA SER A 114 -5.63 -11.15 -2.57
C SER A 114 -5.98 -12.50 -1.93
N THR A 115 -6.11 -13.56 -2.72
CA THR A 115 -6.34 -14.94 -2.24
C THR A 115 -5.05 -15.76 -2.05
N GLY A 116 -3.86 -15.11 -2.10
CA GLY A 116 -2.58 -15.77 -1.91
C GLY A 116 -2.15 -16.68 -3.06
N ARG A 117 -2.62 -16.41 -4.28
CA ARG A 117 -2.35 -17.19 -5.50
C ARG A 117 -1.51 -16.38 -6.51
N PRO A 118 -0.29 -15.96 -6.16
CA PRO A 118 0.51 -15.07 -7.01
C PRO A 118 0.87 -15.68 -8.37
N THR A 119 1.05 -17.00 -8.44
CA THR A 119 1.35 -17.69 -9.71
C THR A 119 0.20 -17.54 -10.70
N ASP A 120 -1.05 -17.64 -10.24
CA ASP A 120 -2.23 -17.52 -11.08
C ASP A 120 -2.53 -16.06 -11.47
N ALA A 121 -2.10 -15.10 -10.65
CA ALA A 121 -2.25 -13.67 -10.91
C ALA A 121 -1.37 -13.18 -12.08
N ILE A 122 -0.16 -13.72 -12.22
CA ILE A 122 0.85 -13.26 -13.18
C ILE A 122 0.35 -13.17 -14.62
N PRO A 123 -0.27 -14.22 -15.24
CA PRO A 123 -0.67 -14.16 -16.65
C PRO A 123 -1.66 -13.03 -16.94
N ALA A 124 -2.62 -12.79 -16.06
CA ALA A 124 -3.61 -11.73 -16.22
C ALA A 124 -2.96 -10.35 -16.08
N LEU A 125 -2.12 -10.15 -15.06
CA LEU A 125 -1.42 -8.89 -14.83
C LEU A 125 -0.37 -8.57 -15.91
N GLU A 126 0.31 -9.58 -16.48
CA GLU A 126 1.19 -9.39 -17.65
C GLU A 126 0.43 -8.88 -18.87
N LYS A 127 -0.79 -9.36 -19.11
CA LYS A 127 -1.66 -8.82 -20.15
C LYS A 127 -2.05 -7.38 -19.88
N VAL A 128 -2.42 -7.04 -18.64
CA VAL A 128 -2.74 -5.66 -18.25
C VAL A 128 -1.54 -4.75 -18.49
N ARG A 129 -0.33 -5.17 -18.08
CA ARG A 129 0.92 -4.44 -18.35
C ARG A 129 1.15 -4.21 -19.84
N ALA A 130 0.91 -5.22 -20.67
CA ALA A 130 1.08 -5.11 -22.12
C ALA A 130 0.11 -4.13 -22.77
N TRP A 131 -1.12 -4.01 -22.24
CA TRP A 131 -2.12 -3.05 -22.72
C TRP A 131 -1.92 -1.61 -22.22
N TYR A 132 -1.36 -1.48 -21.02
CA TYR A 132 -1.19 -0.20 -20.31
C TYR A 132 0.21 -0.12 -19.69
N PRO A 133 1.27 0.02 -20.51
CA PRO A 133 2.64 -0.05 -20.00
C PRO A 133 2.97 1.07 -18.99
N ASP A 134 2.29 2.22 -19.08
CA ASP A 134 2.62 3.40 -18.28
C ASP A 134 1.45 3.88 -17.39
N ALA A 135 0.27 3.28 -17.49
CA ALA A 135 -0.94 3.86 -16.90
C ALA A 135 -1.52 3.09 -15.71
N ASN A 136 -1.11 1.86 -15.44
CA ASN A 136 -1.72 1.03 -14.38
C ASN A 136 -0.72 0.71 -13.26
N ILE A 137 -0.52 1.71 -12.40
CA ILE A 137 0.43 1.65 -11.27
C ILE A 137 0.10 0.49 -10.33
N ASP A 138 -1.17 0.28 -10.00
CA ASP A 138 -1.59 -0.75 -9.05
C ASP A 138 -1.32 -2.16 -9.60
N ALA A 139 -1.66 -2.40 -10.87
CA ALA A 139 -1.41 -3.70 -11.49
C ALA A 139 0.09 -4.00 -11.64
N LEU A 140 0.92 -3.01 -11.97
CA LEU A 140 2.37 -3.16 -12.04
C LEU A 140 2.97 -3.45 -10.65
N TYR A 141 2.51 -2.73 -9.62
CA TYR A 141 2.97 -2.96 -8.26
C TYR A 141 2.66 -4.39 -7.80
N ILE A 142 1.42 -4.83 -7.97
CA ILE A 142 0.99 -6.19 -7.61
C ILE A 142 1.69 -7.25 -8.46
N LEU A 143 1.91 -7.00 -9.76
CA LEU A 143 2.70 -7.90 -10.61
C LEU A 143 4.13 -8.05 -10.08
N GLY A 144 4.77 -6.95 -9.71
CA GLY A 144 6.09 -6.97 -9.08
C GLY A 144 6.12 -7.80 -7.80
N LEU A 145 5.11 -7.64 -6.93
CA LEU A 145 4.97 -8.45 -5.72
C LEU A 145 4.73 -9.95 -6.05
N CYS A 146 3.91 -10.26 -7.04
CA CYS A 146 3.71 -11.64 -7.49
C CYS A 146 5.02 -12.28 -7.96
N TYR A 147 5.86 -11.53 -8.67
CA TYR A 147 7.19 -12.02 -9.06
C TYR A 147 8.11 -12.22 -7.85
N VAL A 148 8.09 -11.35 -6.85
CA VAL A 148 8.82 -11.54 -5.59
C VAL A 148 8.37 -12.82 -4.89
N MET A 149 7.06 -12.98 -4.68
CA MET A 149 6.48 -14.16 -4.00
C MET A 149 6.77 -15.47 -4.73
N THR A 150 6.89 -15.44 -6.07
CA THR A 150 7.26 -16.59 -6.90
C THR A 150 8.75 -16.71 -7.16
N LYS A 151 9.59 -15.90 -6.49
CA LYS A 151 11.05 -15.86 -6.61
C LYS A 151 11.57 -15.54 -8.02
N ARG A 152 10.78 -14.86 -8.81
CA ARG A 152 11.12 -14.38 -10.15
C ARG A 152 11.74 -12.97 -10.05
N TYR A 153 12.88 -12.87 -9.35
CA TYR A 153 13.51 -11.59 -9.01
C TYR A 153 13.93 -10.74 -10.20
N PRO A 154 14.47 -11.29 -11.31
CA PRO A 154 14.79 -10.48 -12.49
C PRO A 154 13.56 -9.82 -13.12
N GLU A 155 12.41 -10.49 -13.12
CA GLU A 155 11.16 -9.92 -13.59
C GLU A 155 10.60 -8.88 -12.60
N ALA A 156 10.73 -9.13 -11.30
CA ALA A 156 10.37 -8.17 -10.26
C ALA A 156 11.18 -6.88 -10.42
N LEU A 157 12.50 -6.99 -10.60
CA LEU A 157 13.40 -5.86 -10.81
C LEU A 157 12.96 -5.00 -12.01
N ARG A 158 12.73 -5.65 -13.16
CA ARG A 158 12.26 -4.94 -14.37
C ARG A 158 10.90 -4.28 -14.16
N THR A 159 10.00 -4.95 -13.45
CA THR A 159 8.64 -4.44 -13.21
C THR A 159 8.66 -3.24 -12.26
N PHE A 160 9.41 -3.30 -11.17
CA PHE A 160 9.56 -2.15 -10.27
C PHE A 160 10.36 -1.01 -10.91
N ALA A 161 11.38 -1.31 -11.71
CA ALA A 161 12.08 -0.30 -12.49
C ALA A 161 11.15 0.45 -13.45
N GLN A 162 10.29 -0.27 -14.16
CA GLN A 162 9.26 0.32 -15.01
C GLN A 162 8.28 1.17 -14.20
N LEU A 163 7.77 0.66 -13.08
CA LEU A 163 6.83 1.37 -12.20
C LEU A 163 7.36 2.71 -11.72
N TYR A 164 8.65 2.77 -11.37
CA TYR A 164 9.28 3.98 -10.84
C TYR A 164 10.03 4.79 -11.89
N GLY A 165 9.94 4.42 -13.16
CA GLY A 165 10.56 5.15 -14.27
C GLY A 165 12.08 5.15 -14.22
N VAL A 166 12.71 4.10 -13.66
CA VAL A 166 14.17 3.95 -13.59
C VAL A 166 14.65 2.83 -14.51
N LYS A 167 15.93 2.85 -14.90
CA LYS A 167 16.50 1.75 -15.69
C LYS A 167 16.61 0.49 -14.82
N ALA A 168 16.29 -0.69 -15.40
CA ALA A 168 16.28 -1.96 -14.68
C ALA A 168 17.63 -2.40 -14.12
N ASP A 169 18.72 -1.95 -14.73
CA ASP A 169 20.11 -2.22 -14.32
C ASP A 169 20.74 -1.09 -13.48
N SER A 170 19.91 -0.13 -13.06
CA SER A 170 20.38 1.01 -12.28
C SER A 170 20.50 0.69 -10.78
N PRO A 171 21.40 1.39 -10.06
CA PRO A 171 21.50 1.26 -8.59
C PRO A 171 20.16 1.50 -7.90
N ALA A 172 19.34 2.44 -8.41
CA ALA A 172 18.02 2.75 -7.87
C ALA A 172 17.06 1.56 -7.99
N ALA A 173 17.06 0.83 -9.13
CA ALA A 173 16.22 -0.35 -9.32
C ALA A 173 16.57 -1.46 -8.33
N HIS A 174 17.86 -1.77 -8.16
CA HIS A 174 18.36 -2.73 -7.19
C HIS A 174 17.98 -2.34 -5.75
N LEU A 175 18.15 -1.07 -5.38
CA LEU A 175 17.73 -0.57 -4.05
C LEU A 175 16.22 -0.69 -3.84
N LEU A 176 15.41 -0.35 -4.84
CA LEU A 176 13.96 -0.49 -4.78
C LEU A 176 13.53 -1.95 -4.59
N LEU A 177 14.10 -2.86 -5.39
CA LEU A 177 13.82 -4.30 -5.24
C LEU A 177 14.25 -4.81 -3.86
N GLY A 178 15.46 -4.48 -3.42
CA GLY A 178 15.96 -4.87 -2.11
C GLY A 178 15.04 -4.41 -0.97
N ARG A 179 14.54 -3.17 -1.01
CA ARG A 179 13.59 -2.66 -0.02
C ARG A 179 12.22 -3.35 -0.09
N MET A 180 11.74 -3.72 -1.28
CA MET A 180 10.50 -4.50 -1.42
C MET A 180 10.66 -5.91 -0.86
N LEU A 181 11.79 -6.55 -1.14
CA LEU A 181 12.12 -7.88 -0.61
C LEU A 181 12.20 -7.87 0.91
N LEU A 182 12.84 -6.86 1.50
CA LEU A 182 12.93 -6.70 2.95
C LEU A 182 11.54 -6.63 3.61
N ARG A 183 10.61 -5.87 3.01
CA ARG A 183 9.22 -5.80 3.50
C ARG A 183 8.46 -7.14 3.43
N GLN A 184 8.88 -8.04 2.54
CA GLN A 184 8.27 -9.36 2.36
C GLN A 184 9.01 -10.47 3.12
N GLY A 185 10.05 -10.16 3.90
CA GLY A 185 10.82 -11.12 4.67
C GLY A 185 11.79 -11.98 3.83
N PHE A 186 12.20 -11.51 2.65
CA PHE A 186 13.20 -12.17 1.79
C PHE A 186 14.61 -11.61 2.02
N ASP A 187 15.04 -11.58 3.28
CA ASP A 187 16.24 -10.87 3.73
C ASP A 187 17.54 -11.19 2.99
N PRO A 188 17.90 -12.47 2.72
CA PRO A 188 19.17 -12.76 2.02
C PRO A 188 19.20 -12.20 0.60
N VAL A 189 18.06 -12.21 -0.11
CA VAL A 189 17.97 -11.65 -1.47
C VAL A 189 17.92 -10.13 -1.41
N ALA A 190 17.24 -9.57 -0.41
CA ALA A 190 17.22 -8.14 -0.16
C ALA A 190 18.63 -7.58 0.07
N GLU A 191 19.44 -8.27 0.91
CA GLU A 191 20.83 -7.89 1.15
C GLU A 191 21.64 -7.88 -0.14
N SER A 192 21.53 -8.95 -0.95
CA SER A 192 22.24 -9.07 -2.23
C SER A 192 21.88 -7.95 -3.20
N GLU A 193 20.59 -7.60 -3.32
CA GLU A 193 20.14 -6.53 -4.19
C GLU A 193 20.63 -5.15 -3.73
N ILE A 194 20.59 -4.87 -2.43
CA ILE A 194 21.11 -3.59 -1.89
C ILE A 194 22.63 -3.51 -2.05
N GLN A 195 23.37 -4.61 -1.86
CA GLN A 195 24.80 -4.67 -2.10
C GLN A 195 25.12 -4.44 -3.59
N SER A 196 24.33 -5.00 -4.50
CA SER A 196 24.45 -4.76 -5.95
C SER A 196 24.29 -3.27 -6.28
N ALA A 197 23.31 -2.60 -5.64
CA ALA A 197 23.12 -1.17 -5.77
C ALA A 197 24.36 -0.37 -5.34
N LEU A 198 24.95 -0.71 -4.19
CA LEU A 198 26.16 -0.07 -3.65
C LEU A 198 27.41 -0.38 -4.46
N LEU A 199 27.49 -1.57 -5.08
CA LEU A 199 28.60 -1.93 -5.95
C LEU A 199 28.62 -1.03 -7.20
N ILE A 200 27.45 -0.69 -7.75
CA ILE A 200 27.32 0.20 -8.90
C ILE A 200 27.49 1.67 -8.47
N SER A 201 26.94 2.05 -7.32
CA SER A 201 26.99 3.42 -6.80
C SER A 201 27.26 3.42 -5.29
N PRO A 202 28.53 3.49 -4.85
CA PRO A 202 28.89 3.44 -3.43
C PRO A 202 28.31 4.59 -2.58
N GLN A 203 27.90 5.69 -3.21
CA GLN A 203 27.30 6.85 -2.54
C GLN A 203 25.80 6.95 -2.76
N LEU A 204 25.14 5.84 -3.09
CA LEU A 204 23.70 5.83 -3.31
C LEU A 204 22.96 6.15 -2.00
N PRO A 205 22.21 7.26 -1.94
CA PRO A 205 21.45 7.63 -0.75
C PRO A 205 20.45 6.53 -0.35
N LEU A 206 20.29 6.33 0.96
CA LEU A 206 19.39 5.34 1.56
C LEU A 206 19.77 3.86 1.35
N ALA A 207 20.86 3.55 0.65
CA ALA A 207 21.28 2.16 0.49
C ALA A 207 21.90 1.62 1.79
N HIS A 208 22.78 2.38 2.42
CA HIS A 208 23.29 2.06 3.75
C HIS A 208 22.20 2.07 4.82
N PHE A 209 21.22 2.98 4.72
CA PHE A 209 20.06 2.97 5.60
C PHE A 209 19.29 1.64 5.49
N ALA A 210 19.02 1.16 4.27
CA ALA A 210 18.32 -0.11 4.05
C ALA A 210 19.11 -1.32 4.58
N LEU A 211 20.43 -1.37 4.43
CA LEU A 211 21.28 -2.39 5.06
C LEU A 211 21.25 -2.31 6.59
N GLY A 212 21.22 -1.09 7.13
CA GLY A 212 21.07 -0.86 8.56
C GLY A 212 19.75 -1.43 9.09
N GLU A 213 18.63 -1.18 8.41
CA GLU A 213 17.33 -1.76 8.76
C GLU A 213 17.35 -3.28 8.69
N LEU A 214 17.90 -3.86 7.63
CA LEU A 214 18.04 -5.31 7.47
C LEU A 214 18.83 -5.94 8.63
N ASN A 215 19.99 -5.37 8.97
CA ASN A 215 20.82 -5.87 10.07
C ASN A 215 20.13 -5.68 11.43
N ALA A 216 19.40 -4.58 11.63
CA ALA A 216 18.62 -4.34 12.84
C ALA A 216 17.48 -5.38 13.00
N TYR A 217 16.81 -5.71 11.91
CA TYR A 217 15.77 -6.75 11.87
C TYR A 217 16.33 -8.12 12.22
N GLY A 218 17.48 -8.47 11.67
CA GLY A 218 18.22 -9.71 11.97
C GLY A 218 18.89 -9.73 13.35
N GLY A 219 18.75 -8.67 14.16
CA GLY A 219 19.35 -8.58 15.51
C GLY A 219 20.85 -8.28 15.50
N ASN A 220 21.46 -8.04 14.34
CA ASN A 220 22.87 -7.68 14.23
C ASN A 220 23.07 -6.17 14.46
N TYR A 221 22.80 -5.73 15.68
CA TYR A 221 22.83 -4.30 16.04
C TYR A 221 24.22 -3.64 15.81
N PRO A 222 25.36 -4.32 16.05
CA PRO A 222 26.67 -3.72 15.75
C PRO A 222 26.86 -3.40 14.27
N LYS A 223 26.44 -4.28 13.35
CA LYS A 223 26.51 -4.05 11.91
C LYS A 223 25.50 -2.96 11.50
N ALA A 224 24.29 -2.97 12.06
CA ALA A 224 23.31 -1.91 11.84
C ALA A 224 23.84 -0.52 12.22
N VAL A 225 24.56 -0.40 13.33
CA VAL A 225 25.24 0.85 13.74
C VAL A 225 26.25 1.31 12.68
N GLN A 226 27.03 0.39 12.11
CA GLN A 226 28.01 0.71 11.06
C GLN A 226 27.31 1.26 9.82
N GLU A 227 26.25 0.60 9.38
CA GLU A 227 25.49 0.98 8.19
C GLU A 227 24.77 2.32 8.38
N PHE A 228 24.09 2.55 9.51
CA PHE A 228 23.47 3.85 9.77
C PHE A 228 24.50 4.99 9.88
N LYS A 229 25.70 4.73 10.41
CA LYS A 229 26.78 5.71 10.39
C LYS A 229 27.28 5.99 8.99
N ALA A 230 27.40 4.97 8.13
CA ALA A 230 27.75 5.14 6.73
C ALA A 230 26.74 6.02 5.98
N GLU A 231 25.43 5.79 6.20
CA GLU A 231 24.39 6.67 5.65
C GLU A 231 24.54 8.11 6.14
N LEU A 232 24.83 8.32 7.43
CA LEU A 232 25.01 9.65 8.02
C LEU A 232 26.28 10.37 7.57
N VAL A 233 27.27 9.66 7.02
CA VAL A 233 28.40 10.28 6.32
C VAL A 233 27.93 10.91 5.00
N LEU A 234 27.06 10.20 4.27
CA LEU A 234 26.50 10.67 2.99
C LEU A 234 25.41 11.72 3.18
N ASN A 235 24.58 11.52 4.19
CA ASN A 235 23.45 12.39 4.52
C ASN A 235 23.43 12.74 6.02
N PRO A 236 24.22 13.73 6.45
CA PRO A 236 24.34 14.10 7.86
C PRO A 236 23.05 14.64 8.51
N ALA A 237 22.08 15.05 7.70
CA ALA A 237 20.79 15.60 8.14
C ALA A 237 19.65 14.58 8.10
N CYS A 238 19.94 13.30 7.89
CA CYS A 238 18.91 12.26 7.88
C CYS A 238 18.42 11.98 9.32
N ALA A 239 17.35 12.66 9.75
CA ALA A 239 16.78 12.51 11.08
C ALA A 239 16.34 11.06 11.36
N VAL A 240 15.77 10.37 10.38
CA VAL A 240 15.35 8.97 10.52
C VAL A 240 16.55 8.05 10.78
N ALA A 241 17.66 8.24 10.07
CA ALA A 241 18.88 7.43 10.30
C ALA A 241 19.46 7.69 11.70
N LEU A 242 19.41 8.94 12.19
CA LEU A 242 19.80 9.26 13.56
C LEU A 242 18.89 8.57 14.60
N THR A 243 17.58 8.53 14.35
CA THR A 243 16.63 7.84 15.24
C THR A 243 16.93 6.33 15.29
N ARG A 244 17.10 5.70 14.13
CA ARG A 244 17.47 4.27 14.06
C ARG A 244 18.82 3.98 14.72
N LEU A 245 19.82 4.84 14.49
CA LEU A 245 21.11 4.73 15.15
C LEU A 245 20.98 4.84 16.68
N GLY A 246 20.15 5.76 17.15
CA GLY A 246 19.83 5.92 18.58
C GLY A 246 19.16 4.68 19.18
N GLU A 247 18.24 4.08 18.46
CA GLU A 247 17.61 2.81 18.86
C GLU A 247 18.65 1.69 18.95
N MET A 248 19.54 1.57 17.97
CA MET A 248 20.62 0.55 18.00
C MET A 248 21.58 0.77 19.17
N HIS A 249 21.94 2.02 19.47
CA HIS A 249 22.74 2.31 20.65
C HIS A 249 22.00 1.94 21.94
N TRP A 250 20.70 2.22 22.05
CA TRP A 250 19.90 1.78 23.18
C TRP A 250 19.87 0.24 23.31
N ARG A 251 19.69 -0.50 22.21
CA ARG A 251 19.74 -1.97 22.20
C ARG A 251 21.07 -2.52 22.67
N LEU A 252 22.16 -1.80 22.39
CA LEU A 252 23.52 -2.14 22.80
C LEU A 252 23.91 -1.59 24.17
N SER A 253 22.96 -1.01 24.91
CA SER A 253 23.21 -0.38 26.23
C SER A 253 24.26 0.74 26.20
N ARG A 254 24.33 1.47 25.08
CA ARG A 254 25.19 2.64 24.87
C ARG A 254 24.36 3.91 25.03
N ASP A 255 23.92 4.19 26.25
CA ASP A 255 22.89 5.18 26.53
C ASP A 255 23.32 6.61 26.21
N GLU A 256 24.54 6.99 26.53
CA GLU A 256 25.09 8.31 26.19
C GLU A 256 25.12 8.57 24.68
N ASP A 257 25.58 7.56 23.90
CA ASP A 257 25.58 7.64 22.44
C ASP A 257 24.15 7.74 21.90
N ALA A 258 23.21 6.95 22.45
CA ALA A 258 21.81 7.00 22.08
C ALA A 258 21.20 8.40 22.31
N GLN A 259 21.39 8.98 23.50
CA GLN A 259 20.90 10.33 23.81
C GLN A 259 21.45 11.38 22.86
N LYS A 260 22.75 11.33 22.57
CA LYS A 260 23.42 12.31 21.70
C LYS A 260 22.80 12.32 20.30
N VAL A 261 22.62 11.14 19.68
CA VAL A 261 22.08 11.06 18.32
C VAL A 261 20.58 11.32 18.26
N LEU A 262 19.81 10.93 19.30
CA LEU A 262 18.37 11.19 19.40
C LEU A 262 18.06 12.67 19.57
N ARG A 263 18.79 13.37 20.42
CA ARG A 263 18.65 14.84 20.55
C ARG A 263 18.97 15.56 19.25
N ARG A 264 19.97 15.08 18.49
CA ARG A 264 20.26 15.61 17.15
C ARG A 264 19.13 15.29 16.17
N SER A 265 18.53 14.10 16.22
CA SER A 265 17.36 13.76 15.40
C SER A 265 16.20 14.72 15.66
N ILE A 266 15.86 14.94 16.94
CA ILE A 266 14.81 15.87 17.37
C ILE A 266 15.11 17.31 16.92
N SER A 267 16.37 17.75 16.95
CA SER A 267 16.74 19.09 16.49
C SER A 267 16.58 19.28 14.97
N LEU A 268 16.66 18.21 14.19
CA LEU A 268 16.46 18.23 12.74
C LEU A 268 14.98 18.09 12.35
N ASP A 269 14.25 17.27 13.09
CA ASP A 269 12.81 17.06 12.91
C ASP A 269 12.14 16.88 14.27
N SER A 270 11.57 17.97 14.77
CA SER A 270 10.85 18.00 16.05
C SER A 270 9.42 17.46 15.95
N THR A 271 8.94 17.13 14.75
CA THR A 271 7.55 16.67 14.53
C THR A 271 7.44 15.14 14.50
N ALA A 272 8.56 14.43 14.41
CA ALA A 272 8.60 12.97 14.48
C ALA A 272 8.45 12.50 15.93
N SER A 273 7.51 11.61 16.23
CA SER A 273 7.27 11.07 17.57
C SER A 273 8.32 10.05 18.01
N GLU A 274 8.83 9.25 17.06
CA GLU A 274 9.69 8.10 17.34
C GLU A 274 10.98 8.42 18.12
N PRO A 275 11.77 9.48 17.80
CA PRO A 275 12.97 9.80 18.56
C PRO A 275 12.69 10.17 20.02
N TYR A 276 11.52 10.77 20.31
CA TYR A 276 11.10 11.04 21.69
C TYR A 276 10.76 9.75 22.44
N VAL A 277 10.10 8.78 21.77
CA VAL A 277 9.83 7.45 22.38
C VAL A 277 11.14 6.77 22.76
N VAL A 278 12.10 6.70 21.83
CA VAL A 278 13.38 6.03 22.08
C VAL A 278 14.18 6.76 23.16
N LEU A 279 14.18 8.09 23.14
CA LEU A 279 14.84 8.89 24.19
C LEU A 279 14.18 8.67 25.55
N GLY A 280 12.85 8.60 25.61
CA GLY A 280 12.13 8.25 26.83
C GLY A 280 12.55 6.88 27.39
N LYS A 281 12.70 5.87 26.53
CA LYS A 281 13.19 4.53 26.93
C LYS A 281 14.63 4.56 27.47
N VAL A 282 15.52 5.33 26.85
CA VAL A 282 16.90 5.55 27.33
C VAL A 282 16.89 6.17 28.72
N LEU A 283 16.14 7.26 28.89
CA LEU A 283 16.05 7.99 30.16
C LEU A 283 15.42 7.15 31.28
N LEU A 284 14.46 6.29 30.98
CA LEU A 284 13.91 5.34 31.95
C LEU A 284 14.97 4.37 32.48
N ARG A 285 15.82 3.84 31.58
CA ARG A 285 16.90 2.94 31.97
C ARG A 285 17.95 3.61 32.86
N GLU A 286 18.17 4.90 32.66
CA GLU A 286 19.07 5.72 33.49
C GLU A 286 18.43 6.24 34.79
N GLY A 287 17.15 5.96 35.02
CA GLY A 287 16.42 6.44 36.18
C GLY A 287 16.05 7.93 36.14
N GLN A 288 16.16 8.58 34.97
CA GLN A 288 15.80 9.98 34.75
C GLN A 288 14.29 10.13 34.50
N THR A 289 13.47 9.73 35.47
CA THR A 289 12.01 9.54 35.32
C THR A 289 11.27 10.78 34.85
N ALA A 290 11.59 11.95 35.39
CA ALA A 290 10.94 13.22 35.02
C ALA A 290 11.19 13.60 33.54
N LEU A 291 12.41 13.39 33.06
CA LEU A 291 12.75 13.64 31.66
C LEU A 291 12.14 12.56 30.73
N ALA A 292 12.08 11.33 31.19
CA ALA A 292 11.42 10.24 30.48
C ALA A 292 9.92 10.53 30.31
N GLU A 293 9.23 10.91 31.40
CA GLU A 293 7.82 11.31 31.36
C GLU A 293 7.59 12.41 30.34
N LYS A 294 8.41 13.48 30.38
CA LYS A 294 8.28 14.56 29.40
C LYS A 294 8.39 14.08 27.97
N ASN A 295 9.43 13.32 27.63
CA ASN A 295 9.64 12.84 26.26
C ASN A 295 8.54 11.90 25.82
N LEU A 296 8.05 10.99 26.65
CA LEU A 296 6.95 10.09 26.31
C LEU A 296 5.64 10.84 26.09
N ARG A 297 5.37 11.91 26.86
CA ARG A 297 4.21 12.79 26.63
C ARG A 297 4.34 13.58 25.34
N ASP A 298 5.53 14.11 25.05
CA ASP A 298 5.79 14.80 23.78
C ASP A 298 5.55 13.84 22.60
N ALA A 299 5.99 12.57 22.71
CA ALA A 299 5.73 11.54 21.72
C ALA A 299 4.24 11.26 21.52
N ILE A 300 3.46 11.15 22.61
CA ILE A 300 2.00 10.95 22.55
C ILE A 300 1.29 12.17 21.96
N HIS A 301 1.76 13.36 22.25
CA HIS A 301 1.21 14.58 21.67
C HIS A 301 1.40 14.61 20.13
N LEU A 302 2.56 14.17 19.65
CA LEU A 302 2.88 14.09 18.23
C LEU A 302 2.17 12.93 17.53
N ASP A 303 2.08 11.78 18.21
CA ASP A 303 1.37 10.59 17.72
C ASP A 303 0.53 9.96 18.84
N PRO A 304 -0.76 10.32 18.95
CA PRO A 304 -1.67 9.74 19.93
C PRO A 304 -1.95 8.24 19.72
N SER A 305 -1.53 7.67 18.59
CA SER A 305 -1.67 6.25 18.29
C SER A 305 -0.40 5.43 18.56
N SER A 306 0.60 6.03 19.20
CA SER A 306 1.86 5.36 19.56
C SER A 306 1.68 4.38 20.72
N TYR A 307 1.44 3.08 20.40
CA TYR A 307 1.40 2.01 21.39
C TYR A 307 2.59 2.07 22.36
N THR A 308 3.78 2.21 21.80
CA THR A 308 5.03 2.16 22.58
C THR A 308 5.14 3.32 23.58
N ALA A 309 4.74 4.53 23.19
CA ALA A 309 4.78 5.69 24.08
C ALA A 309 3.82 5.52 25.26
N HIS A 310 2.56 5.14 25.00
CA HIS A 310 1.57 4.86 26.04
C HIS A 310 2.00 3.73 26.96
N TYR A 311 2.54 2.65 26.40
CA TYR A 311 3.01 1.53 27.19
C TYR A 311 4.13 1.91 28.17
N PHE A 312 5.17 2.60 27.68
CA PHE A 312 6.30 2.99 28.53
C PHE A 312 5.91 4.08 29.56
N LEU A 313 5.03 5.01 29.19
CA LEU A 313 4.50 6.00 30.14
C LEU A 313 3.67 5.34 31.23
N GLY A 314 2.81 4.39 30.86
CA GLY A 314 2.04 3.59 31.83
C GLY A 314 2.92 2.76 32.78
N GLN A 315 4.01 2.17 32.27
CA GLN A 315 4.99 1.45 33.09
C GLN A 315 5.71 2.41 34.07
N LEU A 316 6.08 3.58 33.61
CA LEU A 316 6.68 4.62 34.47
C LEU A 316 5.74 4.99 35.60
N TYR A 317 4.49 5.35 35.30
CA TYR A 317 3.50 5.71 36.32
C TYR A 317 3.26 4.60 37.33
N ARG A 318 3.23 3.34 36.86
CA ARG A 318 3.11 2.18 37.74
C ARG A 318 4.28 2.05 38.69
N SER A 319 5.50 2.29 38.23
CA SER A 319 6.72 2.23 39.06
C SER A 319 6.77 3.36 40.11
N GLU A 320 6.11 4.49 39.83
CA GLU A 320 6.00 5.63 40.76
C GLU A 320 4.78 5.55 41.68
N GLY A 321 3.97 4.48 41.60
CA GLY A 321 2.76 4.31 42.40
C GLY A 321 1.56 5.15 41.94
N ARG A 322 1.64 5.79 40.78
CA ARG A 322 0.58 6.62 40.16
C ARG A 322 -0.43 5.71 39.41
N MET A 323 -1.15 4.86 40.17
CA MET A 323 -1.89 3.74 39.62
C MET A 323 -3.00 4.13 38.65
N GLU A 324 -3.76 5.21 38.91
CA GLU A 324 -4.82 5.69 38.02
C GLU A 324 -4.28 6.15 36.66
N ALA A 325 -3.20 6.93 36.68
CA ALA A 325 -2.53 7.38 35.45
C ALA A 325 -1.93 6.19 34.67
N ALA A 326 -1.33 5.23 35.39
CA ALA A 326 -0.79 4.02 34.79
C ALA A 326 -1.87 3.22 34.07
N GLU A 327 -3.03 3.04 34.71
CA GLU A 327 -4.16 2.30 34.14
C GLU A 327 -4.71 2.98 32.87
N GLN A 328 -4.81 4.30 32.86
CA GLN A 328 -5.25 5.08 31.70
C GLN A 328 -4.33 4.86 30.49
N GLU A 329 -3.02 5.01 30.69
CA GLU A 329 -2.04 4.86 29.61
C GLU A 329 -1.96 3.40 29.10
N LEU A 330 -1.98 2.41 29.99
CA LEU A 330 -1.95 1.01 29.59
C LEU A 330 -3.23 0.58 28.87
N LYS A 331 -4.41 1.09 29.28
CA LYS A 331 -5.67 0.87 28.54
C LYS A 331 -5.60 1.49 27.12
N ALA A 332 -5.04 2.69 27.00
CA ALA A 332 -4.83 3.32 25.69
C ALA A 332 -3.93 2.45 24.81
N ALA A 333 -2.80 1.95 25.33
CA ALA A 333 -1.92 1.05 24.59
C ALA A 333 -2.66 -0.22 24.11
N VAL A 334 -3.41 -0.90 24.98
CA VAL A 334 -4.19 -2.11 24.62
C VAL A 334 -5.21 -1.80 23.54
N ARG A 335 -5.93 -0.68 23.63
CA ARG A 335 -6.92 -0.26 22.62
C ARG A 335 -6.26 -0.03 21.26
N ILE A 336 -5.11 0.65 21.24
CA ILE A 336 -4.35 0.90 20.00
C ILE A 336 -3.94 -0.43 19.37
N GLN A 337 -3.42 -1.37 20.15
CA GLN A 337 -3.02 -2.69 19.67
C GLN A 337 -4.21 -3.46 19.07
N GLN A 338 -5.37 -3.43 19.71
CA GLN A 338 -6.59 -4.07 19.21
C GLN A 338 -7.03 -3.47 17.86
N LEU A 339 -6.97 -2.15 17.70
CA LEU A 339 -7.31 -1.48 16.45
C LEU A 339 -6.32 -1.82 15.32
N GLN A 340 -5.05 -1.99 15.63
CA GLN A 340 -4.02 -2.39 14.65
C GLN A 340 -4.19 -3.84 14.21
N THR A 341 -4.56 -4.74 15.11
CA THR A 341 -4.78 -6.18 14.80
C THR A 341 -6.10 -6.43 14.07
N SER A 342 -7.13 -5.62 14.32
CA SER A 342 -8.45 -5.76 13.67
C SER A 342 -8.49 -5.18 12.24
N ASN A 343 -7.48 -4.40 11.83
CA ASN A 343 -7.41 -3.79 10.50
C ASN A 343 -6.04 -4.01 9.84
N PRO A 344 -5.74 -5.24 9.38
CA PRO A 344 -4.41 -5.59 8.83
C PRO A 344 -4.06 -4.86 7.52
N ALA A 345 -4.99 -4.10 6.92
CA ALA A 345 -4.78 -3.35 5.69
C ALA A 345 -4.05 -2.00 5.88
N ARG A 346 -3.64 -1.65 7.12
CA ARG A 346 -2.94 -0.38 7.43
C ARG A 346 -1.45 -0.52 7.78
N ASN A 347 -0.91 -1.74 7.74
CA ASN A 347 0.51 -2.00 8.01
C ASN A 347 1.30 -2.26 6.73
#